data_78efb191c5b773febcc04c45b6b5ac30
#
_entry.id   78efb191c5b773febcc04c45b6b5ac30
#
_cell.length_a   1.000
_cell.length_b   1.000
_cell.length_c   1.000
_cell.angle_alpha   90.00
_cell.angle_beta   90.00
_cell.angle_gamma   90.00
#
_symmetry.space_group_name_H-M   'P 1'
#
loop_
_entity.id
_entity.type
_entity.pdbx_description
1 polymer ?
#
loop_
_entity_poly.entity_id
_entity_poly.type
_entity_poly.pdbx_seq_one_letter_code
_entity_poly.pdbx_strand_id
1 'polypeptide(L)'
;HQHEEIQICHILIGEGTLVLGDSVNPYKKGDIIVIGSFIPHVFKSDIEASSASKMRSLFFTKESFGTDFFDLEAFDELHSFFDKSSYGFKISNCKTRITSLFTKIHKAKKLQQFILFLELLKILTTAEHQRLTSFVYDKKYSP
;
A
#
# COMPACT_ATOMS: atom_id res chain seq x y z
N HIS A 1 -9.98 9.73 5.03
CA HIS A 1 -8.96 9.48 6.04
C HIS A 1 -7.62 10.04 5.59
N GLN A 2 -6.81 10.44 6.55
CA GLN A 2 -5.45 10.89 6.34
C GLN A 2 -4.65 10.48 7.56
N HIS A 3 -3.61 9.68 7.37
CA HIS A 3 -2.77 9.18 8.47
C HIS A 3 -1.31 9.09 8.06
N GLU A 4 -0.43 9.04 9.05
CA GLU A 4 1.02 8.98 8.83
C GLU A 4 1.44 7.66 8.20
N GLU A 5 0.79 6.56 8.56
CA GLU A 5 1.16 5.23 8.09
C GLU A 5 0.98 5.08 6.58
N ILE A 6 1.95 4.42 5.96
CA ILE A 6 1.81 3.90 4.61
C ILE A 6 0.89 2.69 4.71
N GLN A 7 -0.05 2.59 3.79
CA GLN A 7 -1.01 1.49 3.76
C GLN A 7 -0.83 0.67 2.49
N ILE A 8 -0.62 -0.63 2.65
CA ILE A 8 -0.57 -1.58 1.54
C ILE A 8 -1.86 -2.37 1.59
N CYS A 9 -2.73 -2.18 0.58
CA CYS A 9 -4.08 -2.74 0.54
C CYS A 9 -4.18 -3.87 -0.48
N HIS A 10 -4.90 -4.93 -0.11
CA HIS A 10 -5.28 -5.99 -1.03
C HIS A 10 -6.81 -6.14 -0.98
N ILE A 11 -7.46 -5.93 -2.11
CA ILE A 11 -8.93 -6.02 -2.21
C ILE A 11 -9.32 -7.50 -2.35
N LEU A 12 -9.99 -8.02 -1.34
CA LEU A 12 -10.40 -9.43 -1.29
C LEU A 12 -11.76 -9.66 -1.92
N ILE A 13 -12.72 -8.77 -1.65
CA ILE A 13 -14.09 -8.87 -2.13
C ILE A 13 -14.60 -7.47 -2.45
N GLY A 14 -15.32 -7.34 -3.53
CA GLY A 14 -16.01 -6.10 -3.89
C GLY A 14 -15.26 -5.25 -4.87
N GLU A 15 -15.91 -4.19 -5.28
CA GLU A 15 -15.37 -3.20 -6.19
C GLU A 15 -15.97 -1.83 -5.85
N GLY A 16 -15.39 -0.78 -6.36
CA GLY A 16 -15.85 0.57 -6.09
C GLY A 16 -14.88 1.61 -6.61
N THR A 17 -14.87 2.74 -5.92
CA THR A 17 -14.07 3.91 -6.28
C THR A 17 -13.20 4.32 -5.10
N LEU A 18 -11.93 4.52 -5.37
CA LEU A 18 -10.98 5.08 -4.42
C LEU A 18 -10.74 6.55 -4.77
N VAL A 19 -11.17 7.44 -3.89
CA VAL A 19 -10.80 8.85 -3.97
C VAL A 19 -9.46 8.98 -3.24
N LEU A 20 -8.42 9.34 -3.96
CA LEU A 20 -7.06 9.39 -3.44
C LEU A 20 -6.45 10.74 -3.80
N GLY A 21 -6.23 11.60 -2.79
CA GLY A 21 -5.75 12.95 -3.04
C GLY A 21 -6.62 13.68 -4.05
N ASP A 22 -6.03 14.05 -5.19
CA ASP A 22 -6.69 14.78 -6.26
C ASP A 22 -7.30 13.87 -7.35
N SER A 23 -7.31 12.56 -7.13
CA SER A 23 -7.73 11.60 -8.16
C SER A 23 -8.88 10.71 -7.73
N VAL A 24 -9.57 10.17 -8.75
CA VAL A 24 -10.67 9.23 -8.57
C VAL A 24 -10.30 7.99 -9.36
N ASN A 25 -10.23 6.84 -8.69
CA ASN A 25 -9.73 5.61 -9.29
C ASN A 25 -10.67 4.44 -9.03
N PRO A 26 -10.99 3.62 -10.05
CA PRO A 26 -11.74 2.40 -9.79
C PRO A 26 -10.86 1.37 -9.10
N TYR A 27 -11.48 0.53 -8.27
CA TYR A 27 -10.80 -0.63 -7.72
C TYR A 27 -11.72 -1.85 -7.79
N LYS A 28 -11.13 -3.02 -7.80
CA LYS A 28 -11.84 -4.29 -7.88
C LYS A 28 -11.09 -5.38 -7.14
N LYS A 29 -11.77 -6.52 -6.95
CA LYS A 29 -11.17 -7.72 -6.35
C LYS A 29 -9.82 -8.04 -7.00
N GLY A 30 -8.83 -8.32 -6.19
CA GLY A 30 -7.48 -8.66 -6.61
C GLY A 30 -6.54 -7.47 -6.70
N ASP A 31 -7.05 -6.25 -6.67
CA ASP A 31 -6.20 -5.06 -6.74
C ASP A 31 -5.31 -4.94 -5.51
N ILE A 32 -4.08 -4.48 -5.76
CA ILE A 32 -3.10 -4.19 -4.72
C ILE A 32 -2.72 -2.73 -4.88
N ILE A 33 -2.99 -1.95 -3.84
CA ILE A 33 -2.87 -0.50 -3.87
C ILE A 33 -2.00 -0.06 -2.68
N VAL A 34 -1.04 0.82 -2.95
CA VAL A 34 -0.21 1.41 -1.92
C VAL A 34 -0.57 2.88 -1.76
N ILE A 35 -0.93 3.25 -0.55
CA ILE A 35 -1.29 4.62 -0.19
C ILE A 35 -0.21 5.15 0.74
N GLY A 36 0.49 6.19 0.30
CA GLY A 36 1.59 6.77 1.07
C GLY A 36 1.13 7.59 2.27
N SER A 37 2.12 8.01 3.06
CA SER A 37 1.88 8.82 4.26
C SER A 37 1.10 10.08 3.93
N PHE A 38 0.10 10.37 4.73
CA PHE A 38 -0.72 11.59 4.69
C PHE A 38 -1.54 11.83 3.42
N ILE A 39 -1.62 10.88 2.49
CA ILE A 39 -2.50 11.05 1.33
C ILE A 39 -3.95 10.90 1.79
N PRO A 40 -4.79 11.93 1.63
CA PRO A 40 -6.21 11.80 1.95
C PRO A 40 -6.86 10.75 1.06
N HIS A 41 -7.65 9.85 1.65
CA HIS A 41 -8.24 8.76 0.87
C HIS A 41 -9.57 8.28 1.44
N VAL A 42 -10.46 7.85 0.54
CA VAL A 42 -11.74 7.23 0.88
C VAL A 42 -12.04 6.13 -0.12
N PHE A 43 -12.33 4.93 0.38
CA PHE A 43 -12.85 3.83 -0.42
C PHE A 43 -14.37 3.89 -0.39
N LYS A 44 -15.00 3.94 -1.57
CA LYS A 44 -16.45 3.94 -1.73
C LYS A 44 -16.86 2.67 -2.45
N SER A 45 -17.44 1.73 -1.72
CA SER A 45 -17.91 0.46 -2.29
C SER A 45 -19.09 0.67 -3.21
N ASP A 46 -19.10 -0.07 -4.32
CA ASP A 46 -20.24 -0.15 -5.22
C ASP A 46 -21.16 -1.29 -4.75
N ILE A 47 -22.15 -0.95 -3.96
CA ILE A 47 -23.06 -1.95 -3.39
C ILE A 47 -24.01 -2.56 -4.43
N GLU A 48 -24.16 -1.93 -5.60
CA GLU A 48 -24.96 -2.51 -6.68
C GLU A 48 -24.18 -3.60 -7.41
N ALA A 49 -22.85 -3.45 -7.50
CA ALA A 49 -22.00 -4.46 -8.14
C ALA A 49 -21.67 -5.61 -7.19
N SER A 50 -21.62 -5.34 -5.88
CA SER A 50 -21.32 -6.36 -4.87
C SER A 50 -21.94 -5.98 -3.55
N SER A 51 -22.64 -6.93 -2.92
CA SER A 51 -23.25 -6.73 -1.60
C SER A 51 -22.23 -6.82 -0.46
N ALA A 52 -21.00 -7.32 -0.73
CA ALA A 52 -19.95 -7.46 0.25
C ALA A 52 -18.71 -6.69 -0.19
N SER A 53 -17.96 -6.20 0.79
CA SER A 53 -16.70 -5.53 0.56
C SER A 53 -15.73 -5.94 1.65
N LYS A 54 -14.52 -6.39 1.25
CA LYS A 54 -13.50 -6.82 2.19
C LYS A 54 -12.13 -6.52 1.64
N MET A 55 -11.29 -5.95 2.50
CA MET A 55 -9.92 -5.61 2.17
C MET A 55 -9.03 -6.01 3.34
N ARG A 56 -7.79 -6.40 3.06
CA ARG A 56 -6.78 -6.56 4.09
C ARG A 56 -5.65 -5.58 3.83
N SER A 57 -5.07 -5.06 4.91
CA SER A 57 -4.05 -4.02 4.79
C SER A 57 -2.91 -4.23 5.77
N LEU A 58 -1.75 -3.71 5.39
CA LEU A 58 -0.59 -3.58 6.25
C LEU A 58 -0.32 -2.08 6.41
N PHE A 59 -0.02 -1.67 7.64
CA PHE A 59 0.26 -0.28 7.98
C PHE A 59 1.64 -0.17 8.61
N PHE A 60 2.43 0.79 8.16
CA PHE A 60 3.73 1.04 8.77
C PHE A 60 4.22 2.45 8.40
N THR A 61 5.22 2.92 9.14
CA THR A 61 5.96 4.15 8.81
C THR A 61 7.42 3.79 8.61
N LYS A 62 8.20 4.72 8.08
CA LYS A 62 9.65 4.53 7.97
C LYS A 62 10.30 4.28 9.33
N GLU A 63 9.70 4.77 10.41
CA GLU A 63 10.22 4.68 11.77
C GLU A 63 9.65 3.51 12.58
N SER A 64 8.74 2.71 11.99
CA SER A 64 8.08 1.60 12.70
C SER A 64 9.07 0.58 13.29
N PHE A 65 10.24 0.42 12.67
CA PHE A 65 11.24 -0.55 13.07
C PHE A 65 12.49 0.10 13.67
N GLY A 66 12.42 1.39 13.95
CA GLY A 66 13.50 2.18 14.54
C GLY A 66 13.81 3.41 13.70
N THR A 67 14.19 4.50 14.37
CA THR A 67 14.61 5.73 13.72
C THR A 67 15.79 5.42 12.78
N ASP A 68 15.75 5.94 11.57
CA ASP A 68 16.78 5.75 10.55
C ASP A 68 16.98 4.30 10.08
N PHE A 69 16.06 3.39 10.43
CA PHE A 69 16.18 1.98 10.04
C PHE A 69 16.31 1.81 8.51
N PHE A 70 15.44 2.44 7.74
CA PHE A 70 15.45 2.33 6.28
C PHE A 70 16.51 3.20 5.61
N ASP A 71 17.27 3.98 6.38
CA ASP A 71 18.40 4.76 5.86
C ASP A 71 19.69 3.91 5.80
N LEU A 72 19.67 2.71 6.36
CA LEU A 72 20.81 1.79 6.26
C LEU A 72 21.08 1.46 4.80
N GLU A 73 22.37 1.36 4.43
CA GLU A 73 22.79 1.05 3.06
C GLU A 73 22.12 -0.21 2.51
N ALA A 74 21.89 -1.21 3.37
CA ALA A 74 21.25 -2.46 2.98
C ALA A 74 19.86 -2.24 2.35
N PHE A 75 19.22 -1.09 2.61
CA PHE A 75 17.88 -0.78 2.12
C PHE A 75 17.85 0.26 1.01
N ASP A 76 19.00 0.56 0.39
CA ASP A 76 19.07 1.55 -0.69
C ASP A 76 18.08 1.26 -1.81
N GLU A 77 17.92 -0.01 -2.18
CA GLU A 77 16.99 -0.40 -3.24
C GLU A 77 15.52 -0.14 -2.90
N LEU A 78 15.18 0.03 -1.62
CA LEU A 78 13.80 0.31 -1.20
C LEU A 78 13.42 1.79 -1.29
N HIS A 79 14.38 2.69 -1.53
CA HIS A 79 14.09 4.12 -1.61
C HIS A 79 13.06 4.42 -2.71
N SER A 80 13.11 3.71 -3.83
CA SER A 80 12.12 3.93 -4.90
C SER A 80 10.71 3.52 -4.48
N PHE A 81 10.55 2.54 -3.58
CA PHE A 81 9.26 2.20 -3.01
C PHE A 81 8.68 3.41 -2.25
N PHE A 82 9.49 4.01 -1.38
CA PHE A 82 9.03 5.17 -0.61
C PHE A 82 8.72 6.37 -1.51
N ASP A 83 9.53 6.60 -2.54
CA ASP A 83 9.27 7.67 -3.50
C ASP A 83 7.94 7.50 -4.22
N LYS A 84 7.68 6.32 -4.79
CA LYS A 84 6.42 6.10 -5.51
C LYS A 84 5.22 5.99 -4.57
N SER A 85 5.39 5.53 -3.32
CA SER A 85 4.29 5.51 -2.37
C SER A 85 3.80 6.91 -2.01
N SER A 86 4.67 7.93 -2.10
CA SER A 86 4.27 9.30 -1.84
C SER A 86 3.25 9.84 -2.83
N TYR A 87 3.10 9.20 -3.99
CA TYR A 87 2.04 9.50 -4.96
C TYR A 87 0.86 8.55 -4.88
N GLY A 88 1.05 7.40 -4.23
CA GLY A 88 0.12 6.30 -4.30
C GLY A 88 0.23 5.56 -5.62
N PHE A 89 0.14 4.24 -5.59
CA PHE A 89 0.23 3.45 -6.82
C PHE A 89 -0.54 2.14 -6.73
N LYS A 90 -0.91 1.63 -7.90
CA LYS A 90 -1.59 0.35 -8.05
C LYS A 90 -0.68 -0.60 -8.81
N ILE A 91 -0.59 -1.83 -8.35
CA ILE A 91 0.26 -2.86 -8.96
C ILE A 91 -0.40 -3.42 -10.23
N SER A 92 0.39 -3.61 -11.27
CA SER A 92 -0.07 -4.15 -12.57
C SER A 92 0.36 -5.59 -12.80
N ASN A 93 1.41 -6.08 -12.12
CA ASN A 93 1.89 -7.46 -12.27
C ASN A 93 2.28 -8.05 -10.90
N CYS A 94 2.78 -9.28 -10.88
CA CYS A 94 3.21 -9.97 -9.66
C CYS A 94 2.12 -10.16 -8.60
N LYS A 95 0.84 -10.03 -8.98
CA LYS A 95 -0.27 -10.08 -8.03
C LYS A 95 -0.36 -11.40 -7.28
N THR A 96 -0.15 -12.52 -7.95
CA THR A 96 -0.21 -13.85 -7.32
C THR A 96 0.84 -13.98 -6.22
N ARG A 97 2.06 -13.53 -6.52
CA ARG A 97 3.17 -13.60 -5.58
C ARG A 97 2.95 -12.69 -4.38
N ILE A 98 2.44 -11.48 -4.62
CA ILE A 98 2.13 -10.52 -3.56
C ILE A 98 1.00 -11.04 -2.68
N THR A 99 -0.05 -11.60 -3.27
CA THR A 99 -1.16 -12.20 -2.55
C THR A 99 -0.69 -13.33 -1.63
N SER A 100 0.21 -14.18 -2.13
CA SER A 100 0.80 -15.27 -1.34
C SER A 100 1.58 -14.72 -0.13
N LEU A 101 2.35 -13.66 -0.34
CA LEU A 101 3.09 -13.02 0.75
C LEU A 101 2.16 -12.43 1.80
N PHE A 102 1.07 -11.76 1.41
CA PHE A 102 0.08 -11.27 2.37
C PHE A 102 -0.43 -12.40 3.27
N THR A 103 -0.77 -13.53 2.67
CA THR A 103 -1.27 -14.69 3.42
C THR A 103 -0.22 -15.21 4.39
N LYS A 104 1.03 -15.34 3.94
CA LYS A 104 2.13 -15.81 4.77
C LYS A 104 2.45 -14.83 5.91
N ILE A 105 2.45 -13.53 5.63
CA ILE A 105 2.67 -12.49 6.64
C ILE A 105 1.62 -12.59 7.73
N HIS A 106 0.36 -12.78 7.35
CA HIS A 106 -0.73 -12.87 8.31
C HIS A 106 -0.56 -14.07 9.26
N LYS A 107 0.00 -15.17 8.79
CA LYS A 107 0.20 -16.39 9.56
C LYS A 107 1.50 -16.42 10.34
N ALA A 108 2.51 -15.70 9.89
CA ALA A 108 3.84 -15.70 10.51
C ALA A 108 3.89 -14.78 11.73
N LYS A 109 4.94 -14.93 12.53
CA LYS A 109 5.13 -14.13 13.74
C LYS A 109 6.56 -13.63 13.84
N LYS A 110 6.73 -12.50 14.53
CA LYS A 110 8.04 -11.95 14.91
C LYS A 110 9.01 -11.86 13.72
N LEU A 111 10.19 -12.41 13.83
CA LEU A 111 11.24 -12.28 12.82
C LEU A 111 10.80 -12.80 11.45
N GLN A 112 10.16 -13.95 11.40
CA GLN A 112 9.70 -14.50 10.11
C GLN A 112 8.68 -13.59 9.44
N GLN A 113 7.77 -13.00 10.21
CA GLN A 113 6.81 -12.04 9.68
C GLN A 113 7.52 -10.83 9.11
N PHE A 114 8.53 -10.33 9.80
CA PHE A 114 9.32 -9.18 9.34
C PHE A 114 10.10 -9.49 8.07
N ILE A 115 10.72 -10.67 7.99
CA ILE A 115 11.43 -11.12 6.79
C ILE A 115 10.48 -11.13 5.58
N LEU A 116 9.29 -11.70 5.75
CA LEU A 116 8.28 -11.75 4.69
C LEU A 116 7.80 -10.35 4.30
N PHE A 117 7.68 -9.45 5.26
CA PHE A 117 7.33 -8.06 4.99
C PHE A 117 8.39 -7.38 4.14
N LEU A 118 9.67 -7.59 4.44
CA LEU A 118 10.76 -7.04 3.62
C LEU A 118 10.76 -7.62 2.20
N GLU A 119 10.44 -8.91 2.04
CA GLU A 119 10.26 -9.50 0.71
C GLU A 119 9.12 -8.82 -0.05
N LEU A 120 8.02 -8.53 0.63
CA LEU A 120 6.91 -7.81 0.03
C LEU A 120 7.33 -6.42 -0.46
N LEU A 121 8.04 -5.66 0.37
CA LEU A 121 8.54 -4.34 -0.02
C LEU A 121 9.47 -4.44 -1.23
N LYS A 122 10.33 -5.45 -1.27
CA LYS A 122 11.23 -5.66 -2.40
C LYS A 122 10.47 -5.89 -3.69
N ILE A 123 9.44 -6.71 -3.68
CA ILE A 123 8.61 -6.97 -4.86
C ILE A 123 7.86 -5.70 -5.27
N LEU A 124 7.26 -5.00 -4.32
CA LEU A 124 6.54 -3.76 -4.60
C LEU A 124 7.45 -2.68 -5.18
N THR A 125 8.74 -2.71 -4.83
CA THR A 125 9.72 -1.77 -5.35
C THR A 125 9.93 -1.93 -6.85
N THR A 126 9.94 -3.17 -7.36
CA THR A 126 10.27 -3.47 -8.77
C THR A 126 9.07 -3.82 -9.64
N ALA A 127 7.92 -4.12 -9.05
CA ALA A 127 6.72 -4.49 -9.80
C ALA A 127 6.24 -3.35 -10.70
N GLU A 128 5.65 -3.70 -11.83
CA GLU A 128 5.00 -2.73 -12.69
C GLU A 128 3.82 -2.10 -11.95
N HIS A 129 3.64 -0.81 -12.12
CA HIS A 129 2.63 -0.08 -11.38
C HIS A 129 2.07 1.10 -12.16
N GLN A 130 0.92 1.59 -11.70
CA GLN A 130 0.28 2.80 -12.18
C GLN A 130 0.27 3.82 -11.04
N ARG A 131 0.85 4.99 -11.27
CA ARG A 131 0.80 6.11 -10.34
C ARG A 131 -0.63 6.64 -10.26
N LEU A 132 -1.10 6.95 -9.06
CA LEU A 132 -2.50 7.32 -8.84
C LEU A 132 -2.76 8.80 -8.64
N THR A 133 -1.80 9.57 -8.13
CA THR A 133 -1.98 11.02 -7.94
C THR A 133 -0.89 11.80 -8.64
N SER A 134 -1.10 13.11 -8.77
CA SER A 134 -0.11 14.02 -9.36
C SER A 134 0.66 14.83 -8.32
N PHE A 135 0.31 14.71 -7.03
CA PHE A 135 0.94 15.46 -5.95
C PHE A 135 1.62 14.55 -4.94
N VAL A 136 2.69 15.05 -4.32
CA VAL A 136 3.32 14.43 -3.16
C VAL A 136 2.64 14.94 -1.89
N TYR A 137 2.22 14.01 -1.03
CA TYR A 137 1.64 14.31 0.27
C TYR A 137 2.60 13.78 1.33
N ASP A 138 3.39 14.64 1.93
CA ASP A 138 4.45 14.26 2.87
C ASP A 138 4.22 14.71 4.30
N LYS A 139 3.09 15.36 4.55
CA LYS A 139 2.74 15.83 5.88
C LYS A 139 1.23 16.02 6.01
N LYS A 140 0.77 16.03 7.27
CA LYS A 140 -0.62 16.30 7.58
C LYS A 140 -0.93 17.78 7.40
N TYR A 141 -1.99 18.07 6.65
CA TYR A 141 -2.50 19.42 6.51
C TYR A 141 -3.62 19.63 7.53
N SER A 142 -3.53 20.70 8.31
CA SER A 142 -4.59 21.11 9.21
C SER A 142 -5.60 21.98 8.47
N PRO A 143 -6.89 21.88 8.79
CA PRO A 143 -7.88 22.78 8.20
C PRO A 143 -7.67 24.23 8.62
#